data_8b4fb72ef36aaebfb285f0976663f01b
#
_entry.id   8b4fb72ef36aaebfb285f0976663f01b
#
_cell.length_a   1.000
_cell.length_b   1.000
_cell.length_c   1.000
_cell.angle_alpha   90.00
_cell.angle_beta   90.00
_cell.angle_gamma   90.00
#
_symmetry.space_group_name_H-M   'P 1'
#
loop_
_entity.id
_entity.type
_entity.pdbx_description
1 polymer ?
#
loop_
_entity_poly.entity_id
_entity_poly.type
_entity_poly.pdbx_seq_one_letter_code
_entity_poly.pdbx_strand_id
1 'polypeptide(L)'
;LLREAFSLVVPHTHRLAGKERLKLSNLAGETVDIIQPGWSSVMDDLRQDLLVNHPDITLREFPFYNIDIFNRCVNEGTLMIGVPEWKDIHPLMRVIPVDWDYEIPFGILHATEPSTAVSRFLNAVQKILSR
;
A
#
# COMPACT_ATOMS: atom_id res chain seq x y z
N LEU A 1 -4.33 -15.54 3.28
CA LEU A 1 -5.38 -15.83 2.30
C LEU A 1 -5.08 -15.26 0.91
N LEU A 2 -4.60 -14.03 0.86
CA LEU A 2 -4.26 -13.32 -0.36
C LEU A 2 -2.89 -12.67 -0.24
N ARG A 3 -2.24 -12.45 -1.38
CA ARG A 3 -1.05 -11.60 -1.48
C ARG A 3 -1.35 -10.50 -2.47
N GLU A 4 -1.10 -9.27 -2.05
CA GLU A 4 -1.33 -8.08 -2.88
C GLU A 4 -0.04 -7.29 -3.01
N ALA A 5 0.29 -6.90 -4.24
CA ALA A 5 1.44 -6.04 -4.48
C ALA A 5 1.17 -4.65 -3.91
N PHE A 6 2.17 -4.05 -3.27
CA PHE A 6 2.07 -2.65 -2.89
C PHE A 6 1.89 -1.77 -4.12
N SER A 7 1.04 -0.78 -3.96
CA SER A 7 0.73 0.22 -4.98
C SER A 7 1.06 1.61 -4.46
N LEU A 8 0.96 2.62 -5.31
CA LEU A 8 1.05 4.02 -4.89
C LEU A 8 -0.32 4.68 -4.95
N VAL A 9 -0.62 5.44 -3.92
CA VAL A 9 -1.79 6.31 -3.87
C VAL A 9 -1.34 7.69 -4.35
N VAL A 10 -1.94 8.17 -5.43
CA VAL A 10 -1.48 9.33 -6.18
C VAL A 10 -2.60 10.37 -6.24
N PRO A 11 -2.34 11.64 -5.82
CA PRO A 11 -3.33 12.71 -5.99
C PRO A 11 -3.72 12.88 -7.47
N HIS A 12 -5.00 13.16 -7.73
CA HIS A 12 -5.50 13.33 -9.10
C HIS A 12 -4.79 14.44 -9.86
N THR A 13 -4.28 15.45 -9.16
CA THR A 13 -3.56 16.59 -9.76
C THR A 13 -2.07 16.32 -9.99
N HIS A 14 -1.56 15.18 -9.54
CA HIS A 14 -0.16 14.83 -9.70
C HIS A 14 0.15 14.44 -11.16
N ARG A 15 1.38 14.75 -11.60
CA ARG A 15 1.82 14.42 -12.99
C ARG A 15 1.71 12.93 -13.33
N LEU A 16 1.79 12.04 -12.34
CA LEU A 16 1.72 10.59 -12.54
C LEU A 16 0.29 10.04 -12.52
N ALA A 17 -0.71 10.84 -12.18
CA ALA A 17 -2.08 10.37 -11.98
C ALA A 17 -2.73 9.79 -13.24
N GLY A 18 -2.25 10.15 -14.42
CA GLY A 18 -2.76 9.64 -15.70
C GLY A 18 -2.19 8.29 -16.13
N LYS A 19 -1.20 7.76 -15.42
CA LYS A 19 -0.57 6.49 -15.78
C LYS A 19 -1.36 5.31 -15.22
N GLU A 20 -1.42 4.21 -15.98
CA GLU A 20 -2.06 2.98 -15.53
C GLU A 20 -1.14 2.12 -14.67
N ARG A 21 0.17 2.21 -14.89
CA ARG A 21 1.21 1.54 -14.12
C ARG A 21 2.40 2.48 -13.95
N LEU A 22 3.12 2.30 -12.84
CA LEU A 22 4.31 3.07 -12.53
C LEU A 22 5.54 2.16 -12.52
N LYS A 23 6.66 2.71 -12.95
CA LYS A 23 7.98 2.10 -12.79
C LYS A 23 8.76 2.89 -11.73
N LEU A 24 9.74 2.27 -11.10
CA LEU A 24 10.61 2.97 -10.16
C LEU A 24 11.25 4.23 -10.75
N SER A 25 11.60 4.19 -12.03
CA SER A 25 12.16 5.35 -12.74
C SER A 25 11.20 6.54 -12.82
N ASN A 26 9.88 6.32 -12.74
CA ASN A 26 8.90 7.39 -12.72
C ASN A 26 8.90 8.18 -11.41
N LEU A 27 9.46 7.61 -10.35
CA LEU A 27 9.42 8.17 -9.00
C LEU A 27 10.61 9.09 -8.71
N ALA A 28 11.55 9.22 -9.63
CA ALA A 28 12.72 10.08 -9.46
C ALA A 28 12.29 11.51 -9.16
N GLY A 29 12.82 12.08 -8.10
CA GLY A 29 12.49 13.44 -7.64
C GLY A 29 11.19 13.56 -6.85
N GLU A 30 10.47 12.46 -6.67
CA GLU A 30 9.22 12.46 -5.92
C GLU A 30 9.42 12.22 -4.43
N THR A 31 8.47 12.68 -3.64
CA THR A 31 8.36 12.36 -2.21
C THR A 31 7.30 11.29 -2.02
N VAL A 32 7.66 10.20 -1.37
CA VAL A 32 6.77 9.08 -1.08
C VAL A 32 6.58 9.01 0.43
N ASP A 33 5.34 9.11 0.87
CA ASP A 33 4.96 8.95 2.27
C ASP A 33 4.84 7.45 2.58
N ILE A 34 5.50 7.02 3.64
CA ILE A 34 5.57 5.61 4.05
C ILE A 34 5.38 5.50 5.56
N ILE A 35 4.68 4.48 6.00
CA ILE A 35 4.50 4.25 7.43
C ILE A 35 5.85 3.99 8.11
N GLN A 36 6.01 4.47 9.34
CA GLN A 36 7.23 4.29 10.12
C GLN A 36 7.57 2.79 10.31
N PRO A 37 8.84 2.46 10.60
CA PRO A 37 9.28 1.07 10.79
C PRO A 37 8.54 0.34 11.91
N GLY A 38 8.48 -0.99 11.79
CA GLY A 38 7.99 -1.88 12.85
C GLY A 38 6.57 -2.39 12.65
N TRP A 39 5.80 -1.87 11.70
CA TRP A 39 4.44 -2.34 11.44
C TRP A 39 4.39 -3.57 10.53
N SER A 40 5.30 -3.67 9.58
CA SER A 40 5.33 -4.75 8.60
C SER A 40 6.76 -4.97 8.13
N SER A 41 7.22 -6.23 8.16
CA SER A 41 8.56 -6.58 7.67
C SER A 41 8.70 -6.31 6.16
N VAL A 42 7.65 -6.54 5.39
CA VAL A 42 7.67 -6.27 3.93
C VAL A 42 7.79 -4.77 3.66
N MET A 43 7.06 -3.95 4.42
CA MET A 43 7.16 -2.50 4.31
C MET A 43 8.56 -2.00 4.71
N ASP A 44 9.14 -2.60 5.74
CA ASP A 44 10.48 -2.25 6.19
C ASP A 44 11.53 -2.63 5.13
N ASP A 45 11.37 -3.75 4.46
CA ASP A 45 12.23 -4.18 3.34
C ASP A 45 12.11 -3.23 2.15
N LEU A 46 10.89 -2.84 1.80
CA LEU A 46 10.64 -1.86 0.74
C LEU A 46 11.33 -0.52 1.06
N ARG A 47 11.16 -0.04 2.30
CA ARG A 47 11.83 1.20 2.75
C ARG A 47 13.33 1.11 2.59
N GLN A 48 13.93 0.03 3.05
CA GLN A 48 15.38 -0.16 2.98
C GLN A 48 15.88 -0.19 1.54
N ASP A 49 15.18 -0.88 0.65
CA ASP A 49 15.52 -0.93 -0.77
C ASP A 49 15.46 0.47 -1.41
N LEU A 50 14.41 1.22 -1.13
CA LEU A 50 14.28 2.58 -1.66
C LEU A 50 15.39 3.50 -1.13
N LEU A 51 15.72 3.42 0.15
CA LEU A 51 16.78 4.23 0.76
C LEU A 51 18.16 3.93 0.18
N VAL A 52 18.46 2.67 -0.06
CA VAL A 52 19.80 2.23 -0.50
C VAL A 52 19.97 2.35 -2.00
N ASN A 53 18.98 1.88 -2.76
CA ASN A 53 19.10 1.70 -4.21
C ASN A 53 18.43 2.81 -5.04
N HIS A 54 17.58 3.64 -4.42
CA HIS A 54 16.84 4.70 -5.09
C HIS A 54 16.93 6.02 -4.31
N PRO A 55 18.14 6.61 -4.15
CA PRO A 55 18.33 7.82 -3.34
C PRO A 55 17.69 9.08 -3.96
N ASP A 56 17.26 9.01 -5.20
CA ASP A 56 16.53 10.06 -5.89
C ASP A 56 15.06 10.15 -5.48
N ILE A 57 14.56 9.17 -4.72
CA ILE A 57 13.23 9.16 -4.13
C ILE A 57 13.35 9.63 -2.68
N THR A 58 12.61 10.66 -2.31
CA THR A 58 12.56 11.14 -0.92
C THR A 58 11.49 10.36 -0.17
N LEU A 59 11.86 9.71 0.92
CA LEU A 59 10.90 9.05 1.81
C LEU A 59 10.56 9.95 2.98
N ARG A 60 9.28 10.03 3.30
CA ARG A 60 8.78 10.76 4.47
C ARG A 60 7.91 9.81 5.29
N GLU A 61 8.24 9.64 6.56
CA GLU A 61 7.56 8.69 7.43
C GLU A 61 6.39 9.33 8.16
N PHE A 62 5.37 8.51 8.47
CA PHE A 62 4.24 8.90 9.31
C PHE A 62 3.93 7.75 10.29
N PRO A 63 3.31 8.05 11.46
CA PRO A 63 3.15 7.03 12.52
C PRO A 63 2.08 5.98 12.20
N PHE A 64 0.97 6.35 11.57
CA PHE A 64 -0.10 5.41 11.21
C PHE A 64 -1.02 6.06 10.17
N TYR A 65 -1.75 5.22 9.45
CA TYR A 65 -2.71 5.68 8.43
C TYR A 65 -3.94 6.31 9.06
N ASN A 66 -4.31 7.50 8.58
CA ASN A 66 -5.55 8.20 8.93
C ASN A 66 -5.92 9.18 7.82
N ILE A 67 -7.08 9.78 7.91
CA ILE A 67 -7.56 10.72 6.88
C ILE A 67 -6.65 11.95 6.73
N ASP A 68 -6.03 12.40 7.82
CA ASP A 68 -5.17 13.58 7.78
C ASP A 68 -3.93 13.32 6.92
N ILE A 69 -3.38 12.12 6.94
CA ILE A 69 -2.25 11.73 6.09
C ILE A 69 -2.65 11.76 4.61
N PHE A 70 -3.83 11.23 4.27
CA PHE A 70 -4.34 11.29 2.90
C PHE A 70 -4.54 12.72 2.43
N ASN A 71 -5.17 13.56 3.26
CA ASN A 71 -5.37 14.97 2.94
C ASN A 71 -4.05 15.72 2.78
N ARG A 72 -3.05 15.41 3.59
CA ARG A 72 -1.71 15.99 3.48
C ARG A 72 -1.08 15.64 2.12
N CYS A 73 -1.17 14.39 1.68
CA CYS A 73 -0.66 13.99 0.37
C CYS A 73 -1.33 14.77 -0.76
N VAL A 74 -2.64 14.94 -0.71
CA VAL A 74 -3.37 15.73 -1.71
C VAL A 74 -2.89 17.19 -1.72
N ASN A 75 -2.76 17.80 -0.53
CA ASN A 75 -2.39 19.20 -0.42
C ASN A 75 -0.94 19.47 -0.82
N GLU A 76 -0.04 18.54 -0.54
CA GLU A 76 1.39 18.71 -0.79
C GLU A 76 1.86 18.05 -2.11
N GLY A 77 1.01 17.31 -2.78
CA GLY A 77 1.35 16.62 -4.03
C GLY A 77 2.34 15.50 -3.85
N THR A 78 2.31 14.79 -2.72
CA THR A 78 3.16 13.64 -2.45
C THR A 78 2.46 12.33 -2.78
N LEU A 79 3.23 11.26 -2.93
CA LEU A 79 2.74 9.91 -3.14
C LEU A 79 2.70 9.16 -1.81
N MET A 80 1.89 8.11 -1.74
CA MET A 80 1.81 7.27 -0.54
C MET A 80 1.81 5.79 -0.93
N ILE A 81 2.49 4.97 -0.13
CA ILE A 81 2.42 3.52 -0.30
C ILE A 81 1.03 3.04 0.15
N GLY A 82 0.39 2.27 -0.69
CA GLY A 82 -0.92 1.69 -0.42
C GLY A 82 -1.10 0.33 -1.05
N VAL A 83 -2.32 -0.13 -1.14
CA VAL A 83 -2.69 -1.43 -1.70
C VAL A 83 -3.86 -1.27 -2.67
N PRO A 84 -4.03 -2.21 -3.63
CA PRO A 84 -5.08 -2.10 -4.65
C PRO A 84 -6.50 -1.98 -4.09
N GLU A 85 -6.76 -2.57 -2.93
CA GLU A 85 -8.07 -2.53 -2.27
C GLU A 85 -8.49 -1.11 -1.86
N TRP A 86 -7.53 -0.18 -1.81
CA TRP A 86 -7.79 1.22 -1.45
C TRP A 86 -8.21 2.09 -2.63
N LYS A 87 -8.60 1.51 -3.74
CA LYS A 87 -8.94 2.26 -4.97
C LYS A 87 -9.97 3.38 -4.77
N ASP A 88 -10.84 3.26 -3.78
CA ASP A 88 -11.87 4.24 -3.47
C ASP A 88 -11.68 4.91 -2.11
N ILE A 89 -10.48 4.85 -1.55
CA ILE A 89 -10.23 5.33 -0.18
C ILE A 89 -10.35 6.84 -0.03
N HIS A 90 -10.08 7.58 -1.09
CA HIS A 90 -10.15 9.04 -1.08
C HIS A 90 -10.61 9.56 -2.44
N PRO A 91 -11.58 10.51 -2.49
CA PRO A 91 -12.15 10.99 -3.75
C PRO A 91 -11.15 11.75 -4.65
N LEU A 92 -10.09 12.30 -4.08
CA LEU A 92 -9.08 13.08 -4.80
C LEU A 92 -7.78 12.32 -5.05
N MET A 93 -7.76 11.02 -4.80
CA MET A 93 -6.59 10.17 -5.00
C MET A 93 -6.92 8.94 -5.84
N ARG A 94 -5.90 8.44 -6.52
CA ARG A 94 -5.99 7.24 -7.35
C ARG A 94 -4.93 6.24 -6.93
N VAL A 95 -5.26 4.96 -6.91
CA VAL A 95 -4.31 3.89 -6.61
C VAL A 95 -3.76 3.35 -7.92
N ILE A 96 -2.45 3.36 -8.07
CA ILE A 96 -1.76 2.94 -9.30
C ILE A 96 -0.76 1.83 -8.96
N PRO A 97 -0.81 0.68 -9.66
CA PRO A 97 0.16 -0.39 -9.43
C PRO A 97 1.57 0.02 -9.87
N VAL A 98 2.57 -0.53 -9.19
CA VAL A 98 3.98 -0.28 -9.46
C VAL A 98 4.68 -1.58 -9.85
N ASP A 99 5.61 -1.51 -10.79
CA ASP A 99 6.40 -2.66 -11.24
C ASP A 99 7.54 -2.93 -10.26
N TRP A 100 7.23 -3.55 -9.14
CA TRP A 100 8.18 -4.03 -8.14
C TRP A 100 7.68 -5.33 -7.49
N ASP A 101 8.55 -6.03 -6.77
CA ASP A 101 8.27 -7.34 -6.19
C ASP A 101 7.98 -7.29 -4.69
N TYR A 102 7.17 -6.31 -4.26
CA TYR A 102 6.78 -6.17 -2.86
C TYR A 102 5.31 -6.47 -2.69
N GLU A 103 5.01 -7.53 -1.95
CA GLU A 103 3.66 -8.00 -1.69
C GLU A 103 3.41 -8.05 -0.19
N ILE A 104 2.19 -7.70 0.21
CA ILE A 104 1.73 -7.83 1.59
C ILE A 104 0.73 -8.99 1.67
N PRO A 105 0.86 -9.90 2.65
CA PRO A 105 -0.15 -10.92 2.86
C PRO A 105 -1.38 -10.32 3.52
N PHE A 106 -2.56 -10.64 2.99
CA PHE A 106 -3.84 -10.33 3.61
C PHE A 106 -4.42 -11.59 4.23
N GLY A 107 -4.94 -11.46 5.43
CA GLY A 107 -5.50 -12.59 6.12
C GLY A 107 -6.44 -12.18 7.24
N ILE A 108 -6.95 -13.17 7.92
CA ILE A 108 -7.84 -13.01 9.05
C ILE A 108 -7.13 -13.56 10.27
N LEU A 109 -6.99 -12.74 11.31
CA LEU A 109 -6.47 -13.17 12.59
C LEU A 109 -7.59 -13.85 13.38
N HIS A 110 -7.33 -15.03 13.88
CA HIS A 110 -8.27 -15.78 14.70
C HIS A 110 -7.52 -16.55 15.79
N ALA A 111 -8.26 -17.08 16.78
CA ALA A 111 -7.68 -17.90 17.82
C ALA A 111 -7.02 -19.17 17.21
N THR A 112 -5.98 -19.67 17.87
CA THR A 112 -5.26 -20.88 17.45
C THR A 112 -6.23 -22.07 17.31
N GLU A 113 -7.21 -22.16 18.23
CA GLU A 113 -8.29 -23.13 18.17
C GLU A 113 -9.61 -22.38 17.95
N PRO A 114 -10.01 -22.14 16.67
CA PRO A 114 -11.20 -21.38 16.38
C PRO A 114 -12.47 -22.17 16.75
N SER A 115 -13.52 -21.44 17.14
CA SER A 115 -14.84 -22.03 17.36
C SER A 115 -15.41 -22.59 16.05
N THR A 116 -16.45 -23.44 16.17
CA THR A 116 -17.14 -23.98 14.99
C THR A 116 -17.69 -22.88 14.07
N ALA A 117 -18.24 -21.81 14.66
CA ALA A 117 -18.76 -20.66 13.89
C ALA A 117 -17.62 -19.95 13.12
N VAL A 118 -16.48 -19.70 13.76
CA VAL A 118 -15.33 -19.09 13.12
C VAL A 118 -14.77 -20.00 12.02
N SER A 119 -14.66 -21.30 12.26
CA SER A 119 -14.20 -22.26 11.25
C SER A 119 -15.10 -22.28 10.01
N ARG A 120 -16.42 -22.23 10.20
CA ARG A 120 -17.39 -22.13 9.08
C ARG A 120 -17.19 -20.85 8.28
N PHE A 121 -17.01 -19.73 8.97
CA PHE A 121 -16.75 -18.44 8.34
C PHE A 121 -15.46 -18.49 7.49
N LEU A 122 -14.37 -19.01 8.06
CA LEU A 122 -13.09 -19.13 7.36
C LEU A 122 -13.20 -20.00 6.10
N ASN A 123 -13.92 -21.12 6.20
CA ASN A 123 -14.16 -22.00 5.06
C ASN A 123 -14.97 -21.31 3.97
N ALA A 124 -15.99 -20.54 4.35
CA ALA A 124 -16.79 -19.78 3.39
C ALA A 124 -15.95 -18.73 2.67
N VAL A 125 -15.09 -18.00 3.40
CA VAL A 125 -14.20 -16.99 2.84
C VAL A 125 -13.23 -17.65 1.84
N GLN A 126 -12.62 -18.78 2.20
CA GLN A 126 -11.71 -19.48 1.30
C GLN A 126 -12.39 -19.92 0.01
N LYS A 127 -13.62 -20.41 0.09
CA LYS A 127 -14.39 -20.80 -1.10
C LYS A 127 -14.66 -19.62 -2.03
N ILE A 128 -14.95 -18.45 -1.47
CA ILE A 128 -15.19 -17.24 -2.26
C ILE A 128 -13.89 -16.78 -2.93
N LEU A 129 -12.78 -16.78 -2.19
CA LEU A 129 -11.49 -16.30 -2.69
C LEU A 129 -10.84 -17.25 -3.70
N SER A 130 -11.18 -18.53 -3.68
CA SER A 130 -10.65 -19.52 -4.62
C SER A 130 -11.42 -19.58 -5.95
N ARG A 131 -12.46 -18.77 -6.10
CA ARG A 131 -13.20 -18.62 -7.38
C ARG A 131 -12.45 -17.69 -8.36
#